data_a4fcf1a9cf277f70cff735587b2ac717
#
_entry.id   a4fcf1a9cf277f70cff735587b2ac717
#
_cell.length_a   1.000
_cell.length_b   1.000
_cell.length_c   1.000
_cell.angle_alpha   90.00
_cell.angle_beta   90.00
_cell.angle_gamma   90.00
#
_symmetry.space_group_name_H-M   'P 1'
#
loop_
_entity.id
_entity.type
_entity.pdbx_description
1 polymer ?
#
loop_
_entity_poly.entity_id
_entity_poly.type
_entity_poly.pdbx_seq_one_letter_code
_entity_poly.pdbx_strand_id
1 'polypeptide(L)'
;MKTSLRAWRHCSALANWLKNISLIAALAMAGCSPKAPQVITIRGSNTFGEELAPKLVTEYKKDHPQITFDSEYKGTSYGFGALMVDKCDIGAASREVSTNELSLAKDRDIEFNSYVIGSYSVSVIVNAGNPLADLKPEQVSDLFTGKIQNWKDVGGPDAPVHLYIRDPISGTYLGFQELAMDKKDYAQHPKTFTSYAAIVQAVAQDPAGIGYASIEDVKKPGIKALSIGGLAPTLEQVQKGKYPYSRMLRLYTNKAKENPVAVEFIRFIQSDRGHKVIADMGFVPHS
;
A
#
# COMPACT_ATOMS: atom_id res chain seq x y z
N MET A 1 -36.39 -92.88 5.31
CA MET A 1 -35.30 -92.51 6.20
C MET A 1 -35.04 -91.02 6.05
N LYS A 2 -35.25 -90.24 7.12
CA LYS A 2 -35.18 -88.78 7.22
C LYS A 2 -33.84 -88.39 7.80
N THR A 3 -33.14 -87.52 7.22
CA THR A 3 -32.06 -86.63 7.80
C THR A 3 -31.48 -85.78 6.63
N SER A 4 -31.18 -84.48 6.65
CA SER A 4 -31.42 -83.41 7.55
C SER A 4 -31.18 -82.11 6.74
N LEU A 5 -32.18 -81.27 6.68
CA LEU A 5 -32.17 -79.95 6.12
C LEU A 5 -32.01 -78.92 7.25
N ARG A 6 -30.81 -78.68 7.74
CA ARG A 6 -30.57 -77.61 8.76
C ARG A 6 -29.20 -76.92 8.73
N ALA A 7 -28.57 -76.80 7.65
CA ALA A 7 -27.25 -76.16 7.59
C ALA A 7 -27.12 -74.93 6.69
N TRP A 8 -28.19 -74.31 6.19
CA TRP A 8 -28.08 -73.23 5.20
C TRP A 8 -28.65 -71.85 5.62
N ARG A 9 -28.97 -71.66 6.90
CA ARG A 9 -29.55 -70.36 7.34
C ARG A 9 -28.58 -69.38 8.03
N HIS A 10 -27.30 -69.73 8.26
CA HIS A 10 -26.38 -68.88 8.97
C HIS A 10 -25.31 -68.17 8.09
N CYS A 11 -25.21 -68.47 6.83
CA CYS A 11 -24.25 -67.78 5.93
C CYS A 11 -24.74 -66.45 5.37
N SER A 12 -26.06 -66.19 5.36
CA SER A 12 -26.58 -64.93 4.77
C SER A 12 -26.52 -63.73 5.68
N ALA A 13 -26.44 -63.91 7.00
CA ALA A 13 -26.37 -62.80 7.98
C ALA A 13 -24.98 -62.19 8.08
N LEU A 14 -23.90 -62.94 7.91
CA LEU A 14 -22.52 -62.45 7.96
C LEU A 14 -22.14 -61.69 6.69
N ALA A 15 -22.69 -62.05 5.52
CA ALA A 15 -22.41 -61.34 4.25
C ALA A 15 -23.03 -59.95 4.18
N ASN A 16 -24.17 -59.73 4.86
CA ASN A 16 -24.79 -58.40 4.90
C ASN A 16 -24.14 -57.45 5.94
N TRP A 17 -23.53 -57.98 6.99
CA TRP A 17 -22.84 -57.18 8.02
C TRP A 17 -21.52 -56.59 7.48
N LEU A 18 -20.77 -57.36 6.68
CA LEU A 18 -19.53 -56.91 6.01
C LEU A 18 -19.78 -55.88 4.90
N LYS A 19 -20.93 -55.90 4.22
CA LYS A 19 -21.30 -54.89 3.19
C LYS A 19 -21.63 -53.54 3.85
N ASN A 20 -22.24 -53.51 5.03
CA ASN A 20 -22.57 -52.25 5.71
C ASN A 20 -21.37 -51.58 6.37
N ILE A 21 -20.33 -52.32 6.79
CA ILE A 21 -19.10 -51.77 7.34
C ILE A 21 -18.26 -51.11 6.24
N SER A 22 -18.23 -51.69 5.04
CA SER A 22 -17.51 -51.09 3.87
C SER A 22 -18.16 -49.81 3.37
N LEU A 23 -19.46 -49.61 3.50
CA LEU A 23 -20.18 -48.42 3.07
C LEU A 23 -19.96 -47.23 4.04
N ILE A 24 -19.81 -47.51 5.34
CA ILE A 24 -19.55 -46.47 6.36
C ILE A 24 -18.08 -46.02 6.32
N ALA A 25 -17.14 -46.89 6.01
CA ALA A 25 -15.72 -46.52 5.85
C ALA A 25 -15.45 -45.66 4.62
N ALA A 26 -16.28 -45.78 3.55
CA ALA A 26 -16.14 -44.96 2.34
C ALA A 26 -16.69 -43.53 2.51
N LEU A 27 -17.60 -43.25 3.45
CA LEU A 27 -18.10 -41.90 3.72
C LEU A 27 -17.19 -41.06 4.61
N ALA A 28 -16.25 -41.65 5.34
CA ALA A 28 -15.35 -40.92 6.24
C ALA A 28 -14.07 -40.36 5.57
N MET A 29 -13.85 -40.63 4.27
CA MET A 29 -12.71 -40.10 3.53
C MET A 29 -13.07 -38.98 2.54
N ALA A 30 -14.29 -38.45 2.60
CA ALA A 30 -14.74 -37.34 1.74
C ALA A 30 -14.50 -35.95 2.36
N GLY A 31 -13.46 -35.76 3.15
CA GLY A 31 -13.30 -34.53 3.91
C GLY A 31 -11.93 -33.95 4.09
N CYS A 32 -11.08 -33.93 3.07
CA CYS A 32 -9.91 -33.03 3.00
C CYS A 32 -9.29 -33.08 1.61
N SER A 33 -10.02 -32.61 0.60
CA SER A 33 -9.33 -32.17 -0.61
C SER A 33 -8.54 -30.90 -0.22
N PRO A 34 -7.23 -30.86 -0.39
CA PRO A 34 -6.50 -29.63 -0.19
C PRO A 34 -7.12 -28.56 -1.09
N LYS A 35 -7.65 -27.50 -0.46
CA LYS A 35 -8.21 -26.37 -1.21
C LYS A 35 -7.11 -25.90 -2.17
N ALA A 36 -7.40 -25.81 -3.47
CA ALA A 36 -6.44 -25.37 -4.47
C ALA A 36 -5.80 -24.05 -3.99
N PRO A 37 -4.50 -23.84 -4.22
CA PRO A 37 -3.83 -22.62 -3.81
C PRO A 37 -4.56 -21.43 -4.42
N GLN A 38 -5.03 -20.53 -3.56
CA GLN A 38 -5.73 -19.33 -3.98
C GLN A 38 -4.70 -18.23 -4.21
N VAL A 39 -4.71 -17.66 -5.40
CA VAL A 39 -3.81 -16.57 -5.80
C VAL A 39 -4.59 -15.27 -5.79
N ILE A 40 -4.02 -14.22 -5.20
CA ILE A 40 -4.49 -12.85 -5.34
C ILE A 40 -3.53 -12.12 -6.28
N THR A 41 -4.06 -11.59 -7.37
CA THR A 41 -3.30 -10.83 -8.35
C THR A 41 -3.47 -9.34 -8.12
N ILE A 42 -2.34 -8.61 -7.95
CA ILE A 42 -2.34 -7.16 -7.70
C ILE A 42 -1.51 -6.46 -8.77
N ARG A 43 -2.07 -5.42 -9.37
CA ARG A 43 -1.36 -4.56 -10.33
C ARG A 43 -1.55 -3.10 -9.94
N GLY A 44 -0.55 -2.22 -10.17
CA GLY A 44 -0.81 -0.79 -10.05
C GLY A 44 0.31 0.06 -9.44
N SER A 45 -0.06 0.87 -8.45
CA SER A 45 0.73 1.95 -7.88
C SER A 45 2.04 1.49 -7.23
N ASN A 46 3.15 2.13 -7.59
CA ASN A 46 4.44 1.97 -6.93
C ASN A 46 4.39 2.41 -5.46
N THR A 47 3.70 3.53 -5.16
CA THR A 47 3.54 4.04 -3.78
C THR A 47 2.91 3.00 -2.83
N PHE A 48 1.95 2.22 -3.32
CA PHE A 48 1.40 1.10 -2.55
C PHE A 48 2.36 -0.09 -2.53
N GLY A 49 2.97 -0.39 -3.68
CA GLY A 49 3.65 -1.66 -3.94
C GLY A 49 5.03 -1.80 -3.32
N GLU A 50 5.80 -0.72 -3.26
CA GLU A 50 7.23 -0.81 -2.94
C GLU A 50 7.49 -1.04 -1.45
N GLU A 51 6.74 -0.41 -0.56
CA GLU A 51 6.95 -0.51 0.88
C GLU A 51 5.74 -1.13 1.61
N LEU A 52 4.53 -0.68 1.32
CA LEU A 52 3.32 -1.02 2.09
C LEU A 52 2.81 -2.44 1.79
N ALA A 53 2.67 -2.80 0.52
CA ALA A 53 2.10 -4.09 0.13
C ALA A 53 2.87 -5.29 0.68
N PRO A 54 4.23 -5.35 0.64
CA PRO A 54 4.97 -6.48 1.21
C PRO A 54 4.73 -6.69 2.70
N LYS A 55 4.55 -5.60 3.46
CA LYS A 55 4.27 -5.67 4.90
C LYS A 55 2.85 -6.15 5.18
N LEU A 56 1.87 -5.63 4.45
CA LEU A 56 0.47 -6.08 4.55
C LEU A 56 0.32 -7.56 4.17
N VAL A 57 0.96 -7.99 3.08
CA VAL A 57 0.98 -9.39 2.64
C VAL A 57 1.63 -10.29 3.69
N THR A 58 2.78 -9.88 4.24
CA THR A 58 3.47 -10.65 5.30
C THR A 58 2.58 -10.80 6.53
N GLU A 59 1.89 -9.75 6.95
CA GLU A 59 1.01 -9.77 8.12
C GLU A 59 -0.23 -10.63 7.87
N TYR A 60 -0.85 -10.51 6.68
CA TYR A 60 -2.02 -11.31 6.30
C TYR A 60 -1.71 -12.81 6.23
N LYS A 61 -0.54 -13.17 5.69
CA LYS A 61 -0.12 -14.58 5.55
C LYS A 61 0.12 -15.30 6.88
N LYS A 62 0.20 -14.61 8.00
CA LYS A 62 0.28 -15.27 9.32
C LYS A 62 -0.96 -16.12 9.59
N ASP A 63 -2.14 -15.68 9.17
CA ASP A 63 -3.40 -16.40 9.35
C ASP A 63 -3.85 -17.13 8.07
N HIS A 64 -3.31 -16.73 6.91
CA HIS A 64 -3.66 -17.26 5.60
C HIS A 64 -2.42 -17.78 4.82
N PRO A 65 -1.62 -18.72 5.38
CA PRO A 65 -0.36 -19.16 4.78
C PRO A 65 -0.52 -19.82 3.41
N GLN A 66 -1.72 -20.34 3.09
CA GLN A 66 -2.07 -20.98 1.82
C GLN A 66 -2.31 -19.98 0.68
N ILE A 67 -2.52 -18.67 1.00
CA ILE A 67 -2.77 -17.65 -0.01
C ILE A 67 -1.42 -17.22 -0.62
N THR A 68 -1.38 -17.17 -1.95
CA THR A 68 -0.24 -16.65 -2.71
C THR A 68 -0.61 -15.33 -3.36
N PHE A 69 0.41 -14.51 -3.62
CA PHE A 69 0.24 -13.21 -4.24
C PHE A 69 1.11 -13.13 -5.49
N ASP A 70 0.50 -12.68 -6.59
CA ASP A 70 1.19 -12.32 -7.83
C ASP A 70 1.02 -10.81 -8.03
N SER A 71 2.10 -10.05 -7.86
CA SER A 71 2.03 -8.58 -7.79
C SER A 71 3.02 -7.92 -8.72
N GLU A 72 2.55 -6.90 -9.47
CA GLU A 72 3.41 -6.01 -10.26
C GLU A 72 3.00 -4.55 -10.08
N TYR A 73 3.96 -3.70 -9.81
CA TYR A 73 3.75 -2.29 -9.49
C TYR A 73 4.44 -1.40 -10.55
N LYS A 74 3.66 -0.94 -11.55
CA LYS A 74 4.11 -0.17 -12.72
C LYS A 74 3.31 1.13 -12.90
N GLY A 75 2.74 1.64 -11.79
CA GLY A 75 1.93 2.85 -11.76
C GLY A 75 0.43 2.60 -11.76
N THR A 76 -0.33 3.61 -11.31
CA THR A 76 -1.79 3.53 -11.13
C THR A 76 -2.54 3.15 -12.42
N SER A 77 -2.18 3.77 -13.56
CA SER A 77 -2.86 3.47 -14.85
C SER A 77 -2.65 2.02 -15.30
N TYR A 78 -1.51 1.40 -14.94
CA TYR A 78 -1.28 -0.02 -15.18
C TYR A 78 -2.29 -0.89 -14.43
N GLY A 79 -2.60 -0.54 -13.16
CA GLY A 79 -3.62 -1.23 -12.38
C GLY A 79 -5.00 -1.16 -13.01
N PHE A 80 -5.44 0.03 -13.44
CA PHE A 80 -6.72 0.17 -14.13
C PHE A 80 -6.76 -0.58 -15.46
N GLY A 81 -5.69 -0.50 -16.25
CA GLY A 81 -5.58 -1.26 -17.50
C GLY A 81 -5.69 -2.77 -17.26
N ALA A 82 -5.04 -3.31 -16.24
CA ALA A 82 -5.09 -4.72 -15.88
C ALA A 82 -6.50 -5.16 -15.41
N LEU A 83 -7.20 -4.34 -14.61
CA LEU A 83 -8.58 -4.59 -14.20
C LEU A 83 -9.53 -4.63 -15.42
N MET A 84 -9.35 -3.72 -16.38
CA MET A 84 -10.20 -3.64 -17.58
C MET A 84 -10.04 -4.81 -18.55
N VAL A 85 -8.98 -5.61 -18.40
CA VAL A 85 -8.73 -6.81 -19.23
C VAL A 85 -8.66 -8.10 -18.41
N ASP A 86 -9.22 -8.08 -17.20
CA ASP A 86 -9.27 -9.23 -16.27
C ASP A 86 -7.88 -9.86 -15.98
N LYS A 87 -6.84 -9.05 -15.86
CA LYS A 87 -5.46 -9.49 -15.57
C LYS A 87 -5.03 -9.25 -14.12
N CYS A 88 -5.92 -8.75 -13.29
CA CYS A 88 -5.72 -8.71 -11.83
C CYS A 88 -7.06 -8.68 -11.09
N ASP A 89 -7.02 -9.11 -9.83
CA ASP A 89 -8.14 -9.02 -8.89
C ASP A 89 -8.21 -7.63 -8.26
N ILE A 90 -7.04 -7.01 -8.00
CA ILE A 90 -6.90 -5.72 -7.33
C ILE A 90 -6.05 -4.78 -8.18
N GLY A 91 -6.62 -3.63 -8.49
CA GLY A 91 -5.91 -2.48 -9.04
C GLY A 91 -5.50 -1.52 -7.91
N ALA A 92 -4.21 -1.42 -7.61
CA ALA A 92 -3.72 -0.48 -6.60
C ALA A 92 -3.49 0.92 -7.22
N ALA A 93 -3.95 1.96 -6.52
CA ALA A 93 -3.90 3.32 -7.00
C ALA A 93 -3.44 4.31 -5.91
N SER A 94 -2.70 5.33 -6.31
CA SER A 94 -2.30 6.48 -5.47
C SER A 94 -3.00 7.77 -5.90
N ARG A 95 -4.05 7.66 -6.65
CA ARG A 95 -4.99 8.70 -7.07
C ARG A 95 -6.36 8.10 -7.35
N GLU A 96 -7.35 8.94 -7.52
CA GLU A 96 -8.64 8.50 -8.05
C GLU A 96 -8.54 8.05 -9.51
N VAL A 97 -9.48 7.22 -9.91
CA VAL A 97 -9.67 6.85 -11.31
C VAL A 97 -9.97 8.12 -12.13
N SER A 98 -9.29 8.30 -13.24
CA SER A 98 -9.48 9.46 -14.11
C SER A 98 -10.75 9.34 -14.95
N THR A 99 -11.25 10.48 -15.44
CA THR A 99 -12.43 10.52 -16.33
C THR A 99 -12.22 9.66 -17.59
N ASN A 100 -11.01 9.66 -18.15
CA ASN A 100 -10.67 8.84 -19.30
C ASN A 100 -10.70 7.33 -18.97
N GLU A 101 -10.16 6.93 -17.83
CA GLU A 101 -10.19 5.53 -17.38
C GLU A 101 -11.62 5.07 -17.08
N LEU A 102 -12.45 5.95 -16.49
CA LEU A 102 -13.87 5.67 -16.29
C LEU A 102 -14.64 5.50 -17.62
N SER A 103 -14.35 6.33 -18.62
CA SER A 103 -14.95 6.19 -19.95
C SER A 103 -14.56 4.86 -20.60
N LEU A 104 -13.26 4.53 -20.57
CA LEU A 104 -12.77 3.26 -21.11
C LEU A 104 -13.33 2.02 -20.40
N ALA A 105 -13.57 2.11 -19.08
CA ALA A 105 -14.21 1.05 -18.31
C ALA A 105 -15.69 0.90 -18.70
N LYS A 106 -16.41 2.03 -18.84
CA LYS A 106 -17.82 2.06 -19.26
C LYS A 106 -18.00 1.45 -20.65
N ASP A 107 -17.11 1.73 -21.59
CA ASP A 107 -17.13 1.16 -22.96
C ASP A 107 -16.96 -0.37 -22.96
N ARG A 108 -16.59 -0.96 -21.81
CA ARG A 108 -16.41 -2.40 -21.59
C ARG A 108 -17.40 -2.99 -20.59
N ASP A 109 -18.44 -2.23 -20.23
CA ASP A 109 -19.41 -2.60 -19.19
C ASP A 109 -18.75 -2.95 -17.83
N ILE A 110 -17.66 -2.25 -17.49
CA ILE A 110 -16.94 -2.42 -16.21
C ILE A 110 -17.28 -1.29 -15.27
N GLU A 111 -17.70 -1.67 -14.06
CA GLU A 111 -17.87 -0.79 -12.91
C GLU A 111 -16.83 -1.15 -11.85
N PHE A 112 -16.15 -0.14 -11.30
CA PHE A 112 -15.15 -0.35 -10.24
C PHE A 112 -15.77 -0.15 -8.86
N ASN A 113 -15.48 -1.06 -7.92
CA ASN A 113 -15.54 -0.76 -6.51
C ASN A 113 -14.23 -0.09 -6.09
N SER A 114 -14.32 0.89 -5.18
CA SER A 114 -13.18 1.66 -4.67
C SER A 114 -13.10 1.55 -3.16
N TYR A 115 -11.95 1.15 -2.65
CA TYR A 115 -11.65 0.99 -1.23
C TYR A 115 -10.52 1.93 -0.85
N VAL A 116 -10.81 2.97 -0.06
CA VAL A 116 -9.77 3.82 0.51
C VAL A 116 -9.08 3.03 1.61
N ILE A 117 -7.75 2.99 1.61
CA ILE A 117 -6.97 2.24 2.61
C ILE A 117 -6.08 3.13 3.46
N GLY A 118 -5.74 4.31 2.98
CA GLY A 118 -4.90 5.25 3.71
C GLY A 118 -4.40 6.39 2.84
N SER A 119 -3.58 7.24 3.44
CA SER A 119 -2.90 8.33 2.74
C SER A 119 -1.40 8.24 2.93
N TYR A 120 -0.67 8.37 1.83
CA TYR A 120 0.75 8.67 1.83
C TYR A 120 0.92 10.18 1.95
N SER A 121 1.83 10.64 2.81
CA SER A 121 2.15 12.07 2.92
C SER A 121 3.62 12.27 3.25
N VAL A 122 4.21 13.25 2.61
CA VAL A 122 5.60 13.67 2.84
C VAL A 122 5.60 15.16 3.16
N SER A 123 6.05 15.51 4.35
CA SER A 123 6.13 16.89 4.82
C SER A 123 7.53 17.43 4.63
N VAL A 124 7.65 18.60 4.01
CA VAL A 124 8.93 19.33 3.93
C VAL A 124 9.28 19.85 5.30
N ILE A 125 10.48 19.53 5.78
CA ILE A 125 11.00 19.94 7.09
C ILE A 125 12.28 20.76 6.98
N VAL A 126 12.43 21.70 7.88
CA VAL A 126 13.64 22.50 8.07
C VAL A 126 14.05 22.50 9.53
N ASN A 127 15.26 22.96 9.83
CA ASN A 127 15.68 23.21 11.22
C ASN A 127 14.69 24.16 11.92
N ALA A 128 14.41 23.93 13.19
CA ALA A 128 13.47 24.75 13.97
C ALA A 128 13.86 26.25 14.00
N GLY A 129 15.15 26.56 13.91
CA GLY A 129 15.69 27.95 13.85
C GLY A 129 15.54 28.62 12.49
N ASN A 130 15.17 27.91 11.41
CA ASN A 130 14.95 28.53 10.11
C ASN A 130 13.75 29.51 10.18
N PRO A 131 13.83 30.77 9.69
CA PRO A 131 12.74 31.75 9.82
C PRO A 131 11.52 31.48 8.94
N LEU A 132 11.66 30.67 7.86
CA LEU A 132 10.59 30.42 6.92
C LEU A 132 9.45 29.62 7.57
N ALA A 133 8.21 29.92 7.18
CA ALA A 133 7.01 29.22 7.61
C ALA A 133 6.26 28.55 6.45
N ASP A 134 6.47 29.05 5.23
CA ASP A 134 5.80 28.58 4.02
C ASP A 134 6.75 28.62 2.83
N LEU A 135 6.54 27.73 1.88
CA LEU A 135 7.16 27.74 0.54
C LEU A 135 6.08 27.53 -0.51
N LYS A 136 6.27 28.13 -1.69
CA LYS A 136 5.48 27.78 -2.86
C LYS A 136 5.92 26.42 -3.40
N PRO A 137 5.03 25.65 -4.05
CA PRO A 137 5.40 24.35 -4.66
C PRO A 137 6.61 24.45 -5.60
N GLU A 138 6.70 25.51 -6.40
CA GLU A 138 7.80 25.75 -7.32
C GLU A 138 9.14 25.97 -6.58
N GLN A 139 9.10 26.67 -5.45
CA GLN A 139 10.30 26.89 -4.62
C GLN A 139 10.79 25.57 -4.01
N VAL A 140 9.87 24.69 -3.58
CA VAL A 140 10.25 23.34 -3.12
C VAL A 140 10.92 22.56 -4.24
N SER A 141 10.32 22.53 -5.43
CA SER A 141 10.94 21.89 -6.60
C SER A 141 12.33 22.45 -6.89
N ASP A 142 12.48 23.78 -6.91
CA ASP A 142 13.73 24.46 -7.22
C ASP A 142 14.82 24.21 -6.14
N LEU A 143 14.45 24.10 -4.87
CA LEU A 143 15.36 23.73 -3.78
C LEU A 143 15.85 22.28 -3.91
N PHE A 144 14.92 21.33 -4.12
CA PHE A 144 15.27 19.92 -4.17
C PHE A 144 15.97 19.50 -5.47
N THR A 145 15.75 20.22 -6.58
CA THR A 145 16.52 20.05 -7.82
C THR A 145 17.87 20.78 -7.81
N GLY A 146 18.15 21.62 -6.80
CA GLY A 146 19.38 22.40 -6.69
C GLY A 146 19.44 23.62 -7.60
N LYS A 147 18.33 24.04 -8.19
CA LYS A 147 18.22 25.28 -8.93
C LYS A 147 18.33 26.49 -7.98
N ILE A 148 17.76 26.38 -6.77
CA ILE A 148 17.99 27.30 -5.65
C ILE A 148 18.96 26.62 -4.67
N GLN A 149 20.09 27.29 -4.42
CA GLN A 149 21.17 26.78 -3.57
C GLN A 149 21.44 27.66 -2.35
N ASN A 150 20.76 28.78 -2.24
CA ASN A 150 20.88 29.69 -1.08
C ASN A 150 19.50 30.04 -0.54
N TRP A 151 19.35 29.98 0.77
CA TRP A 151 18.09 30.29 1.46
C TRP A 151 17.57 31.72 1.20
N LYS A 152 18.45 32.70 0.96
CA LYS A 152 18.04 34.09 0.66
C LYS A 152 17.15 34.18 -0.59
N ASP A 153 17.28 33.27 -1.55
CA ASP A 153 16.52 33.29 -2.78
C ASP A 153 15.04 32.93 -2.59
N VAL A 154 14.72 32.43 -1.40
CA VAL A 154 13.34 32.14 -0.96
C VAL A 154 12.93 32.94 0.30
N GLY A 155 13.68 33.99 0.63
CA GLY A 155 13.39 34.88 1.79
C GLY A 155 13.96 34.40 3.12
N GLY A 156 14.85 33.43 3.11
CA GLY A 156 15.59 32.95 4.27
C GLY A 156 16.90 33.70 4.52
N PRO A 157 17.77 33.19 5.43
CA PRO A 157 19.09 33.76 5.69
C PRO A 157 20.04 33.60 4.50
N ASP A 158 21.08 34.42 4.44
CA ASP A 158 22.16 34.22 3.45
C ASP A 158 23.04 33.05 3.88
N ALA A 159 22.62 31.86 3.52
CA ALA A 159 23.26 30.60 3.86
C ALA A 159 23.00 29.55 2.75
N PRO A 160 23.93 28.61 2.50
CA PRO A 160 23.71 27.53 1.55
C PRO A 160 22.56 26.62 1.99
N VAL A 161 21.93 25.95 1.04
CA VAL A 161 20.91 24.92 1.30
C VAL A 161 21.58 23.56 1.38
N HIS A 162 21.38 22.86 2.49
CA HIS A 162 21.85 21.48 2.66
C HIS A 162 20.70 20.49 2.56
N LEU A 163 20.75 19.64 1.53
CA LEU A 163 19.65 18.75 1.17
C LEU A 163 19.82 17.36 1.80
N TYR A 164 18.79 16.92 2.56
CA TYR A 164 18.71 15.63 3.24
C TYR A 164 17.53 14.83 2.73
N ILE A 165 17.79 13.70 2.04
CA ILE A 165 16.75 12.93 1.35
C ILE A 165 16.85 11.44 1.67
N ARG A 166 15.84 10.67 1.28
CA ARG A 166 15.89 9.21 1.33
C ARG A 166 16.85 8.68 0.26
N ASP A 167 17.33 7.47 0.47
CA ASP A 167 18.10 6.75 -0.53
C ASP A 167 17.27 6.45 -1.79
N PRO A 168 17.89 6.29 -2.98
CA PRO A 168 17.17 6.11 -4.24
C PRO A 168 16.35 4.83 -4.35
N ILE A 169 16.60 3.84 -3.50
CA ILE A 169 15.81 2.58 -3.46
C ILE A 169 14.52 2.72 -2.65
N SER A 170 14.33 3.83 -1.95
CA SER A 170 13.14 4.11 -1.16
C SER A 170 11.97 4.53 -2.04
N GLY A 171 10.80 3.94 -1.84
CA GLY A 171 9.55 4.40 -2.44
C GLY A 171 9.22 5.86 -2.14
N THR A 172 9.66 6.37 -0.97
CA THR A 172 9.54 7.79 -0.62
C THR A 172 10.39 8.69 -1.50
N TYR A 173 11.60 8.27 -1.89
CA TYR A 173 12.45 9.03 -2.82
C TYR A 173 11.69 9.28 -4.14
N LEU A 174 11.17 8.23 -4.74
CA LEU A 174 10.40 8.30 -5.99
C LEU A 174 9.06 9.03 -5.78
N GLY A 175 8.37 8.77 -4.67
CA GLY A 175 7.09 9.40 -4.34
C GLY A 175 7.21 10.91 -4.16
N PHE A 176 8.24 11.41 -3.47
CA PHE A 176 8.49 12.84 -3.32
C PHE A 176 8.93 13.47 -4.64
N GLN A 177 9.79 12.80 -5.41
CA GLN A 177 10.18 13.24 -6.74
C GLN A 177 8.97 13.44 -7.67
N GLU A 178 8.00 12.52 -7.61
CA GLU A 178 6.76 12.63 -8.38
C GLU A 178 5.86 13.77 -7.87
N LEU A 179 5.71 13.90 -6.54
CA LEU A 179 4.79 14.85 -5.91
C LEU A 179 5.28 16.30 -5.95
N ALA A 180 6.57 16.51 -5.66
CA ALA A 180 7.12 17.82 -5.40
C ALA A 180 8.02 18.35 -6.53
N MET A 181 8.51 17.48 -7.43
CA MET A 181 9.53 17.84 -8.39
C MET A 181 9.15 17.54 -9.84
N ASP A 182 7.91 17.09 -10.08
CA ASP A 182 7.45 16.72 -11.43
C ASP A 182 8.40 15.71 -12.12
N LYS A 183 8.88 14.72 -11.35
CA LYS A 183 9.83 13.68 -11.75
C LYS A 183 11.22 14.18 -12.19
N LYS A 184 11.57 15.44 -11.89
CA LYS A 184 12.92 15.97 -12.12
C LYS A 184 13.90 15.33 -11.15
N ASP A 185 15.19 15.29 -11.55
CA ASP A 185 16.25 14.75 -10.72
C ASP A 185 16.52 15.65 -9.50
N TYR A 186 16.90 15.02 -8.39
CA TYR A 186 17.41 15.75 -7.24
C TYR A 186 18.73 16.45 -7.55
N ALA A 187 19.05 17.49 -6.77
CA ALA A 187 20.33 18.19 -6.81
C ALA A 187 21.50 17.20 -6.80
N GLN A 188 22.64 17.63 -7.34
CA GLN A 188 23.87 16.84 -7.25
C GLN A 188 24.35 16.73 -5.80
N HIS A 189 24.76 15.53 -5.40
CA HIS A 189 25.36 15.25 -4.08
C HIS A 189 24.48 15.57 -2.85
N PRO A 190 23.17 15.21 -2.83
CA PRO A 190 22.39 15.32 -1.62
C PRO A 190 22.89 14.31 -0.58
N LYS A 191 22.73 14.58 0.70
CA LYS A 191 22.97 13.56 1.74
C LYS A 191 21.78 12.61 1.81
N THR A 192 22.04 11.31 1.61
CA THR A 192 21.02 10.27 1.55
C THR A 192 20.96 9.46 2.85
N PHE A 193 19.74 9.04 3.24
CA PHE A 193 19.47 8.33 4.47
C PHE A 193 18.46 7.19 4.26
N THR A 194 18.58 6.15 5.07
CA THR A 194 17.73 4.96 5.00
C THR A 194 16.39 5.11 5.74
N SER A 195 16.19 6.20 6.51
CA SER A 195 14.96 6.42 7.28
C SER A 195 14.61 7.89 7.45
N TYR A 196 13.32 8.18 7.70
CA TYR A 196 12.87 9.51 8.09
C TYR A 196 13.51 9.99 9.40
N ALA A 197 13.65 9.11 10.38
CA ALA A 197 14.27 9.47 11.66
C ALA A 197 15.70 9.99 11.49
N ALA A 198 16.48 9.41 10.58
CA ALA A 198 17.83 9.88 10.28
C ALA A 198 17.83 11.24 9.58
N ILE A 199 16.88 11.49 8.66
CA ILE A 199 16.69 12.83 8.04
C ILE A 199 16.32 13.86 9.11
N VAL A 200 15.35 13.57 9.97
CA VAL A 200 14.92 14.45 11.06
C VAL A 200 16.10 14.83 11.97
N GLN A 201 16.88 13.83 12.36
CA GLN A 201 18.07 14.06 13.20
C GLN A 201 19.11 14.96 12.49
N ALA A 202 19.37 14.72 11.21
CA ALA A 202 20.32 15.52 10.43
C ALA A 202 19.85 16.96 10.26
N VAL A 203 18.57 17.18 9.91
CA VAL A 203 17.97 18.52 9.80
C VAL A 203 17.93 19.24 11.13
N ALA A 204 17.65 18.55 12.24
CA ALA A 204 17.64 19.15 13.58
C ALA A 204 19.02 19.67 14.01
N GLN A 205 20.10 19.09 13.50
CA GLN A 205 21.48 19.48 13.82
C GLN A 205 22.08 20.50 12.85
N ASP A 206 21.39 20.83 11.76
CA ASP A 206 21.90 21.72 10.72
C ASP A 206 20.94 22.91 10.47
N PRO A 207 21.30 24.14 10.91
CA PRO A 207 20.49 25.34 10.67
C PRO A 207 20.19 25.63 9.18
N ALA A 208 21.03 25.14 8.27
CA ALA A 208 20.87 25.30 6.82
C ALA A 208 20.15 24.10 6.17
N GLY A 209 19.77 23.10 6.95
CA GLY A 209 19.19 21.84 6.48
C GLY A 209 17.75 21.95 5.99
N ILE A 210 17.46 21.29 4.89
CA ILE A 210 16.11 20.97 4.41
C ILE A 210 16.02 19.48 4.10
N GLY A 211 14.88 18.89 4.40
CA GLY A 211 14.59 17.51 4.06
C GLY A 211 13.10 17.26 4.06
N TYR A 212 12.71 16.01 4.19
CA TYR A 212 11.31 15.64 4.31
C TYR A 212 11.12 14.49 5.30
N ALA A 213 9.93 14.42 5.88
CA ALA A 213 9.56 13.44 6.90
C ALA A 213 8.11 12.98 6.73
N SER A 214 7.74 11.90 7.43
CA SER A 214 6.34 11.50 7.55
C SER A 214 5.55 12.53 8.39
N ILE A 215 4.22 12.50 8.29
CA ILE A 215 3.33 13.36 9.08
C ILE A 215 3.50 13.14 10.60
N GLU A 216 3.90 11.96 11.03
CA GLU A 216 4.14 11.66 12.45
C GLU A 216 5.48 12.22 12.93
N ASP A 217 6.50 12.21 12.08
CA ASP A 217 7.84 12.66 12.41
C ASP A 217 7.97 14.19 12.52
N VAL A 218 7.06 14.97 11.91
CA VAL A 218 7.12 16.44 11.97
C VAL A 218 6.97 17.02 13.37
N LYS A 219 6.50 16.21 14.34
CA LYS A 219 6.36 16.58 15.76
C LYS A 219 7.67 16.45 16.55
N LYS A 220 8.73 15.93 15.94
CA LYS A 220 10.02 15.72 16.61
C LYS A 220 10.70 17.07 16.94
N PRO A 221 11.43 17.14 18.06
CA PRO A 221 12.13 18.36 18.44
C PRO A 221 13.29 18.71 17.47
N GLY A 222 13.62 20.00 17.39
CA GLY A 222 14.73 20.51 16.57
C GLY A 222 14.40 20.75 15.10
N ILE A 223 13.22 20.35 14.65
CA ILE A 223 12.72 20.61 13.30
C ILE A 223 11.36 21.34 13.35
N LYS A 224 10.97 21.89 12.20
CA LYS A 224 9.60 22.29 11.92
C LYS A 224 9.21 21.93 10.48
N ALA A 225 7.95 21.61 10.30
CA ALA A 225 7.38 21.44 8.96
C ALA A 225 6.98 22.78 8.37
N LEU A 226 7.19 22.94 7.08
CA LEU A 226 6.76 24.11 6.32
C LEU A 226 5.35 23.88 5.74
N SER A 227 4.55 24.94 5.72
CA SER A 227 3.38 25.00 4.88
C SER A 227 3.79 25.03 3.41
N ILE A 228 2.95 24.52 2.51
CA ILE A 228 3.19 24.57 1.08
C ILE A 228 2.01 25.28 0.42
N GLY A 229 2.28 26.49 -0.10
CA GLY A 229 1.24 27.33 -0.67
C GLY A 229 0.13 27.67 0.34
N GLY A 230 0.50 27.93 1.59
CA GLY A 230 -0.41 28.21 2.68
C GLY A 230 -1.07 26.98 3.33
N LEU A 231 -0.81 25.78 2.87
CA LEU A 231 -1.38 24.54 3.41
C LEU A 231 -0.38 23.83 4.33
N ALA A 232 -0.68 23.80 5.62
CA ALA A 232 0.14 23.13 6.62
C ALA A 232 -0.02 21.60 6.53
N PRO A 233 1.05 20.81 6.78
CA PRO A 233 0.98 19.36 6.81
C PRO A 233 0.32 18.87 8.11
N THR A 234 -0.99 19.00 8.20
CA THR A 234 -1.78 18.48 9.31
C THR A 234 -2.46 17.17 8.92
N LEU A 235 -2.74 16.33 9.92
CA LEU A 235 -3.46 15.07 9.70
C LEU A 235 -4.77 15.31 8.95
N GLU A 236 -5.51 16.35 9.33
CA GLU A 236 -6.77 16.74 8.69
C GLU A 236 -6.59 17.08 7.19
N GLN A 237 -5.57 17.88 6.85
CA GLN A 237 -5.31 18.27 5.46
C GLN A 237 -4.85 17.08 4.61
N VAL A 238 -4.08 16.16 5.20
CA VAL A 238 -3.64 14.92 4.56
C VAL A 238 -4.82 13.97 4.33
N GLN A 239 -5.65 13.73 5.33
CA GLN A 239 -6.84 12.89 5.22
C GLN A 239 -7.86 13.43 4.20
N LYS A 240 -7.97 14.74 4.08
CA LYS A 240 -8.82 15.39 3.06
C LYS A 240 -8.16 15.43 1.67
N GLY A 241 -6.91 14.95 1.52
CA GLY A 241 -6.17 15.01 0.26
C GLY A 241 -5.87 16.44 -0.22
N LYS A 242 -5.88 17.43 0.68
CA LYS A 242 -5.66 18.85 0.36
C LYS A 242 -4.19 19.27 0.45
N TYR A 243 -3.39 18.60 1.30
CA TYR A 243 -1.96 18.90 1.39
C TYR A 243 -1.27 18.49 0.09
N PRO A 244 -0.52 19.37 -0.58
CA PRO A 244 0.01 19.14 -1.94
C PRO A 244 0.85 17.86 -2.09
N TYR A 245 1.62 17.53 -1.06
CA TYR A 245 2.49 16.34 -1.06
C TYR A 245 1.84 15.17 -0.32
N SER A 246 0.55 14.96 -0.57
CA SER A 246 -0.17 13.79 -0.12
C SER A 246 -0.88 13.08 -1.28
N ARG A 247 -1.05 11.77 -1.15
CA ARG A 247 -1.83 10.95 -2.07
C ARG A 247 -2.69 9.99 -1.29
N MET A 248 -3.93 9.90 -1.69
CA MET A 248 -4.86 8.92 -1.16
C MET A 248 -4.62 7.58 -1.83
N LEU A 249 -4.37 6.55 -1.02
CA LEU A 249 -4.19 5.19 -1.50
C LEU A 249 -5.53 4.47 -1.57
N ARG A 250 -5.78 3.87 -2.72
CA ARG A 250 -7.02 3.15 -3.00
C ARG A 250 -6.71 1.79 -3.61
N LEU A 251 -7.56 0.84 -3.32
CA LEU A 251 -7.64 -0.42 -4.05
C LEU A 251 -8.94 -0.44 -4.84
N TYR A 252 -8.87 -0.93 -6.05
CA TYR A 252 -10.02 -1.07 -6.94
C TYR A 252 -10.21 -2.51 -7.34
N THR A 253 -11.48 -2.91 -7.52
CA THR A 253 -11.85 -4.23 -8.06
C THR A 253 -12.85 -4.04 -9.19
N ASN A 254 -12.98 -5.03 -10.07
CA ASN A 254 -14.09 -5.10 -11.02
C ASN A 254 -15.33 -5.60 -10.25
N LYS A 255 -16.33 -4.75 -10.04
CA LYS A 255 -17.52 -5.02 -9.23
C LYS A 255 -18.26 -6.30 -9.64
N ALA A 256 -18.32 -6.58 -10.95
CA ALA A 256 -19.01 -7.75 -11.46
C ALA A 256 -18.21 -9.07 -11.30
N LYS A 257 -16.90 -8.98 -11.02
CA LYS A 257 -15.97 -10.13 -11.03
C LYS A 257 -15.05 -10.14 -9.81
N GLU A 258 -15.54 -9.67 -8.66
CA GLU A 258 -14.73 -9.67 -7.44
C GLU A 258 -14.32 -11.08 -7.02
N ASN A 259 -13.02 -11.28 -6.86
CA ASN A 259 -12.47 -12.46 -6.21
C ASN A 259 -12.73 -12.36 -4.69
N PRO A 260 -13.52 -13.26 -4.08
CA PRO A 260 -13.85 -13.17 -2.65
C PRO A 260 -12.62 -13.14 -1.75
N VAL A 261 -11.54 -13.83 -2.12
CA VAL A 261 -10.29 -13.87 -1.35
C VAL A 261 -9.56 -12.53 -1.42
N ALA A 262 -9.60 -11.86 -2.58
CA ALA A 262 -9.04 -10.53 -2.73
C ALA A 262 -9.83 -9.49 -1.91
N VAL A 263 -11.16 -9.60 -1.88
CA VAL A 263 -12.01 -8.73 -1.03
C VAL A 263 -11.74 -8.98 0.46
N GLU A 264 -11.49 -10.22 0.86
CA GLU A 264 -11.11 -10.55 2.26
C GLU A 264 -9.77 -9.91 2.63
N PHE A 265 -8.79 -9.94 1.74
CA PHE A 265 -7.52 -9.23 1.93
C PHE A 265 -7.73 -7.72 2.05
N ILE A 266 -8.59 -7.11 1.24
CA ILE A 266 -8.93 -5.68 1.35
C ILE A 266 -9.57 -5.37 2.73
N ARG A 267 -10.49 -6.21 3.20
CA ARG A 267 -11.09 -6.06 4.54
C ARG A 267 -10.05 -6.18 5.65
N PHE A 268 -9.09 -7.11 5.51
CA PHE A 268 -7.96 -7.18 6.44
C PHE A 268 -7.17 -5.87 6.46
N ILE A 269 -6.87 -5.28 5.30
CA ILE A 269 -6.16 -3.99 5.23
C ILE A 269 -6.92 -2.89 5.98
N GLN A 270 -8.27 -2.89 5.91
CA GLN A 270 -9.15 -1.94 6.59
C GLN A 270 -9.45 -2.30 8.06
N SER A 271 -8.93 -3.40 8.58
CA SER A 271 -9.05 -3.77 10.00
C SER A 271 -8.04 -3.02 10.88
N ASP A 272 -8.24 -3.03 12.20
CA ASP A 272 -7.30 -2.45 13.18
C ASP A 272 -5.86 -2.97 12.99
N ARG A 273 -5.73 -4.24 12.64
CA ARG A 273 -4.43 -4.88 12.40
C ARG A 273 -3.78 -4.39 11.11
N GLY A 274 -4.54 -4.23 10.04
CA GLY A 274 -4.08 -3.62 8.79
C GLY A 274 -3.74 -2.15 8.99
N HIS A 275 -4.59 -1.40 9.70
CA HIS A 275 -4.34 0.00 10.06
C HIS A 275 -3.06 0.17 10.86
N LYS A 276 -2.76 -0.76 11.79
CA LYS A 276 -1.49 -0.74 12.51
C LYS A 276 -0.29 -0.90 11.57
N VAL A 277 -0.34 -1.81 10.61
CA VAL A 277 0.73 -1.98 9.61
C VAL A 277 0.91 -0.70 8.79
N ILE A 278 -0.20 -0.08 8.35
CA ILE A 278 -0.19 1.18 7.59
C ILE A 278 0.46 2.31 8.41
N ALA A 279 0.08 2.46 9.68
CA ALA A 279 0.64 3.49 10.57
C ALA A 279 2.12 3.23 10.90
N ASP A 280 2.52 1.98 11.17
CA ASP A 280 3.90 1.60 11.45
C ASP A 280 4.84 1.90 10.24
N MET A 281 4.29 1.98 9.02
CA MET A 281 5.00 2.36 7.80
C MET A 281 5.00 3.88 7.53
N GLY A 282 4.43 4.69 8.43
CA GLY A 282 4.37 6.15 8.31
C GLY A 282 3.27 6.66 7.36
N PHE A 283 2.31 5.81 7.01
CA PHE A 283 1.11 6.19 6.28
C PHE A 283 -0.03 6.51 7.26
N VAL A 284 -1.02 7.25 6.80
CA VAL A 284 -2.23 7.56 7.57
C VAL A 284 -3.33 6.58 7.16
N PRO A 285 -3.75 5.65 8.05
CA PRO A 285 -4.84 4.74 7.72
C PRO A 285 -6.18 5.49 7.61
N HIS A 286 -7.10 4.94 6.81
CA HIS A 286 -8.47 5.43 6.66
C HIS A 286 -9.46 4.30 6.95
N SER A 287 -10.48 4.62 7.74
CA SER A 287 -11.62 3.75 8.07
C SER A 287 -12.72 3.89 7.04
#